data_54008587aca3e606b541d80407a9a73a
#
_entry.id   54008587aca3e606b541d80407a9a73a
#
_cell.length_a   1.000
_cell.length_b   1.000
_cell.length_c   1.000
_cell.angle_alpha   90.00
_cell.angle_beta   90.00
_cell.angle_gamma   90.00
#
_symmetry.space_group_name_H-M   'P 1'
#
loop_
_entity.id
_entity.type
_entity.pdbx_description
1 polymer ?
#
loop_
_entity_poly.entity_id
_entity_poly.type
_entity_poly.pdbx_seq_one_letter_code
_entity_poly.pdbx_strand_id
1 'polypeptide(L)'
;MTTYAYSQLYLSKASRAVGNMLHDAVIEFGMDGEDFLKRFIQSDIAEEIESGNPKYIAGKSGLELFLEVIEKTTGKAYDAKLIESYERSPVYWIGWMLTHYQWHSGRTFKSIIDTVPYDELLGLYGTLHEADIEKSYEVLDAHFEKSESKLKTARKHCGLTQEELAGESGVSLNTIRAYERKSKDINKGAVALTENNR
;
A
#
# COMPACT_ATOMS: atom_id res chain seq x y z
N MET A 1 -19.87 -7.11 0.63
CA MET A 1 -19.81 -5.65 0.91
C MET A 1 -18.37 -5.31 1.17
N THR A 2 -17.81 -4.40 0.40
CA THR A 2 -16.43 -3.89 0.63
C THR A 2 -16.48 -2.97 1.83
N THR A 3 -15.79 -3.31 2.91
CA THR A 3 -15.70 -2.46 4.10
C THR A 3 -14.50 -1.55 3.90
N TYR A 4 -14.75 -0.29 3.59
CA TYR A 4 -13.71 0.72 3.47
C TYR A 4 -13.07 1.03 4.83
N ALA A 5 -11.78 1.41 4.82
CA ALA A 5 -11.03 1.67 6.06
C ALA A 5 -11.64 2.80 6.91
N TYR A 6 -12.16 3.85 6.27
CA TYR A 6 -12.84 4.99 6.90
C TYR A 6 -13.82 5.66 5.94
N SER A 7 -14.55 6.69 6.40
CA SER A 7 -15.53 7.40 5.56
C SER A 7 -14.89 8.02 4.32
N GLN A 8 -15.51 7.83 3.15
CA GLN A 8 -15.08 8.40 1.86
C GLN A 8 -14.91 9.93 1.89
N LEU A 9 -15.63 10.62 2.77
CA LEU A 9 -15.51 12.08 2.93
C LEU A 9 -14.08 12.55 3.28
N TYR A 10 -13.28 11.68 3.90
CA TYR A 10 -11.91 12.00 4.30
C TYR A 10 -10.86 11.54 3.29
N LEU A 11 -11.20 10.67 2.34
CA LEU A 11 -10.26 10.06 1.41
C LEU A 11 -9.45 11.11 0.62
N SER A 12 -10.11 12.13 0.08
CA SER A 12 -9.44 13.20 -0.69
C SER A 12 -8.43 14.00 0.15
N LYS A 13 -8.67 14.19 1.45
CA LYS A 13 -7.73 14.87 2.34
C LYS A 13 -6.58 13.95 2.72
N ALA A 14 -6.88 12.72 3.11
CA ALA A 14 -5.88 11.73 3.50
C ALA A 14 -4.91 11.44 2.34
N SER A 15 -5.42 11.16 1.14
CA SER A 15 -4.60 10.87 -0.03
C SER A 15 -3.71 12.04 -0.44
N ARG A 16 -4.23 13.27 -0.35
CA ARG A 16 -3.44 14.48 -0.59
C ARG A 16 -2.33 14.67 0.44
N ALA A 17 -2.62 14.44 1.72
CA ALA A 17 -1.64 14.59 2.78
C ALA A 17 -0.51 13.56 2.65
N VAL A 18 -0.82 12.28 2.38
CA VAL A 18 0.19 11.24 2.16
C VAL A 18 0.95 11.47 0.85
N GLY A 19 0.29 11.93 -0.21
CA GLY A 19 0.94 12.31 -1.46
C GLY A 19 1.97 13.42 -1.26
N ASN A 20 1.59 14.50 -0.57
CA ASN A 20 2.51 15.59 -0.24
C ASN A 20 3.63 15.13 0.70
N MET A 21 3.32 14.33 1.72
CA MET A 21 4.31 13.77 2.63
C MET A 21 5.43 13.04 1.88
N LEU A 22 5.07 12.17 0.94
CA LEU A 22 6.05 11.41 0.16
C LEU A 22 6.80 12.31 -0.83
N HIS A 23 6.11 13.27 -1.46
CA HIS A 23 6.74 14.28 -2.32
C HIS A 23 7.78 15.09 -1.54
N ASP A 24 7.41 15.65 -0.39
CA ASP A 24 8.30 16.44 0.45
C ASP A 24 9.55 15.62 0.81
N ALA A 25 9.36 14.39 1.28
CA ALA A 25 10.48 13.52 1.66
C ALA A 25 11.48 13.29 0.52
N VAL A 26 11.00 12.96 -0.66
CA VAL A 26 11.87 12.50 -1.78
C VAL A 26 12.34 13.67 -2.63
N ILE A 27 11.46 14.62 -2.96
CA ILE A 27 11.78 15.69 -3.91
C ILE A 27 12.40 16.88 -3.17
N GLU A 28 11.78 17.32 -2.08
CA GLU A 28 12.23 18.54 -1.39
C GLU A 28 13.40 18.25 -0.45
N PHE A 29 13.38 17.10 0.25
CA PHE A 29 14.43 16.73 1.22
C PHE A 29 15.43 15.69 0.71
N GLY A 30 15.27 15.19 -0.53
CA GLY A 30 16.24 14.32 -1.21
C GLY A 30 16.42 12.94 -0.55
N MET A 31 15.40 12.45 0.16
CA MET A 31 15.44 11.13 0.78
C MET A 31 15.21 10.03 -0.26
N ASP A 32 15.77 8.84 0.00
CA ASP A 32 15.40 7.65 -0.76
C ASP A 32 13.94 7.25 -0.49
N GLY A 33 13.18 6.98 -1.55
CA GLY A 33 11.73 6.73 -1.43
C GLY A 33 11.40 5.42 -0.73
N GLU A 34 12.16 4.37 -0.97
CA GLU A 34 12.00 3.06 -0.31
C GLU A 34 12.30 3.18 1.19
N ASP A 35 13.40 3.87 1.54
CA ASP A 35 13.78 4.10 2.94
C ASP A 35 12.76 4.97 3.67
N PHE A 36 12.21 5.99 2.99
CA PHE A 36 11.18 6.83 3.61
C PHE A 36 9.87 6.05 3.85
N LEU A 37 9.43 5.24 2.90
CA LEU A 37 8.24 4.39 3.10
C LEU A 37 8.42 3.41 4.26
N LYS A 38 9.61 2.85 4.46
CA LYS A 38 9.93 2.04 5.65
C LYS A 38 9.81 2.84 6.95
N ARG A 39 10.32 4.08 6.97
CA ARG A 39 10.16 4.99 8.12
C ARG A 39 8.70 5.33 8.38
N PHE A 40 7.92 5.59 7.34
CA PHE A 40 6.49 5.86 7.46
C PHE A 40 5.77 4.71 8.18
N ILE A 41 6.05 3.45 7.81
CA ILE A 41 5.50 2.28 8.49
C ILE A 41 6.00 2.18 9.95
N GLN A 42 7.30 2.41 10.20
CA GLN A 42 7.89 2.32 11.54
C GLN A 42 7.42 3.41 12.50
N SER A 43 6.89 4.52 11.99
CA SER A 43 6.48 5.67 12.78
C SER A 43 5.10 5.55 13.43
N ASP A 44 4.36 4.46 13.22
CA ASP A 44 2.97 4.24 13.59
C ASP A 44 1.96 5.16 12.86
N ILE A 45 2.43 6.14 12.08
CA ILE A 45 1.53 7.08 11.36
C ILE A 45 0.72 6.35 10.29
N ALA A 46 1.30 5.31 9.69
CA ALA A 46 0.59 4.45 8.74
C ALA A 46 -0.65 3.80 9.40
N GLU A 47 -0.49 3.23 10.60
CA GLU A 47 -1.57 2.59 11.37
C GLU A 47 -2.65 3.60 11.79
N GLU A 48 -2.25 4.82 12.15
CA GLU A 48 -3.18 5.90 12.50
C GLU A 48 -4.05 6.33 11.30
N ILE A 49 -3.47 6.36 10.09
CA ILE A 49 -4.23 6.62 8.86
C ILE A 49 -5.13 5.44 8.52
N GLU A 50 -4.64 4.21 8.62
CA GLU A 50 -5.38 2.97 8.37
C GLU A 50 -6.60 2.85 9.28
N SER A 51 -6.46 3.22 10.54
CA SER A 51 -7.55 3.23 11.53
C SER A 51 -8.55 4.37 11.34
N GLY A 52 -8.25 5.31 10.43
CA GLY A 52 -9.09 6.48 10.17
C GLY A 52 -9.05 7.52 11.29
N ASN A 53 -7.93 7.64 12.02
CA ASN A 53 -7.78 8.67 13.05
C ASN A 53 -7.91 10.07 12.46
N PRO A 54 -8.91 10.88 12.86
CA PRO A 54 -9.20 12.20 12.29
C PRO A 54 -8.02 13.17 12.30
N LYS A 55 -7.13 13.04 13.28
CA LYS A 55 -5.91 13.86 13.38
C LYS A 55 -5.00 13.66 12.16
N TYR A 56 -4.91 12.43 11.64
CA TYR A 56 -3.99 12.05 10.56
C TYR A 56 -4.66 12.06 9.19
N ILE A 57 -5.94 11.68 9.10
CA ILE A 57 -6.65 11.66 7.80
C ILE A 57 -7.17 13.03 7.34
N ALA A 58 -7.31 14.00 8.28
CA ALA A 58 -7.89 15.31 7.96
C ALA A 58 -7.26 16.50 8.72
N GLY A 59 -6.49 16.25 9.77
CA GLY A 59 -5.99 17.27 10.69
C GLY A 59 -4.54 17.70 10.44
N LYS A 60 -3.80 17.01 9.54
CA LYS A 60 -2.39 17.31 9.26
C LYS A 60 -2.15 17.54 7.77
N SER A 61 -1.23 18.45 7.45
CA SER A 61 -0.65 18.61 6.11
C SER A 61 0.38 17.52 5.82
N GLY A 62 0.81 17.39 4.56
CA GLY A 62 1.86 16.47 4.16
C GLY A 62 3.18 16.75 4.87
N LEU A 63 3.58 18.02 4.96
CA LEU A 63 4.78 18.43 5.67
C LEU A 63 4.74 18.07 7.16
N GLU A 64 3.61 18.29 7.84
CA GLU A 64 3.45 17.91 9.25
C GLU A 64 3.54 16.40 9.46
N LEU A 65 3.00 15.60 8.52
CA LEU A 65 3.16 14.15 8.53
C LEU A 65 4.63 13.76 8.34
N PHE A 66 5.30 14.36 7.35
CA PHE A 66 6.74 14.13 7.09
C PHE A 66 7.58 14.41 8.34
N LEU A 67 7.41 15.59 8.94
CA LEU A 67 8.17 15.99 10.13
C LEU A 67 7.94 15.03 11.30
N GLU A 68 6.71 14.60 11.52
CA GLU A 68 6.38 13.64 12.58
C GLU A 68 6.97 12.25 12.30
N VAL A 69 6.99 11.79 11.03
CA VAL A 69 7.69 10.53 10.65
C VAL A 69 9.17 10.62 11.00
N ILE A 70 9.83 11.72 10.65
CA ILE A 70 11.25 11.91 10.92
C ILE A 70 11.51 11.98 12.42
N GLU A 71 10.74 12.77 13.15
CA GLU A 71 10.88 12.88 14.61
C GLU A 71 10.72 11.52 15.31
N LYS A 72 9.67 10.77 14.98
CA LYS A 72 9.41 9.46 15.58
C LYS A 72 10.48 8.41 15.26
N THR A 73 11.07 8.47 14.07
CA THR A 73 12.05 7.46 13.63
C THR A 73 13.49 7.82 13.93
N THR A 74 13.81 9.10 14.15
CA THR A 74 15.19 9.55 14.43
C THR A 74 15.38 10.10 15.84
N GLY A 75 14.29 10.42 16.54
CA GLY A 75 14.31 11.10 17.86
C GLY A 75 14.72 12.57 17.77
N LYS A 76 14.79 13.16 16.56
CA LYS A 76 15.21 14.54 16.34
C LYS A 76 14.13 15.31 15.60
N ALA A 77 13.78 16.49 16.13
CA ALA A 77 12.93 17.43 15.41
C ALA A 77 13.68 17.93 14.17
N TYR A 78 13.00 17.98 13.04
CA TYR A 78 13.53 18.52 11.80
C TYR A 78 12.96 19.93 11.60
N ASP A 79 13.84 20.92 11.47
CA ASP A 79 13.42 22.31 11.21
C ASP A 79 13.34 22.52 9.69
N ALA A 80 12.15 22.33 9.15
CA ALA A 80 11.88 22.53 7.74
C ALA A 80 11.03 23.79 7.53
N LYS A 81 11.48 24.66 6.64
CA LYS A 81 10.65 25.75 6.13
C LYS A 81 9.71 25.19 5.07
N LEU A 82 8.43 25.57 5.16
CA LEU A 82 7.43 25.30 4.13
C LEU A 82 7.95 25.76 2.76
N ILE A 83 8.14 24.81 1.86
CA ILE A 83 8.28 25.04 0.43
C ILE A 83 6.93 24.64 -0.17
N GLU A 84 6.13 25.60 -0.60
CA GLU A 84 4.89 25.29 -1.31
C GLU A 84 5.25 24.81 -2.72
N SER A 85 5.34 23.52 -2.92
CA SER A 85 5.41 22.93 -4.27
C SER A 85 4.00 22.63 -4.77
N TYR A 86 3.65 23.20 -5.91
CA TYR A 86 2.36 22.96 -6.58
C TYR A 86 2.44 21.85 -7.62
N GLU A 87 3.62 21.32 -7.90
CA GLU A 87 3.81 20.27 -8.90
C GLU A 87 3.49 18.89 -8.32
N ARG A 88 2.54 18.22 -8.96
CA ARG A 88 2.19 16.82 -8.66
C ARG A 88 3.20 15.89 -9.33
N SER A 89 4.30 15.63 -8.64
CA SER A 89 5.33 14.70 -9.10
C SER A 89 4.83 13.25 -9.18
N PRO A 90 5.55 12.36 -9.90
CA PRO A 90 5.30 10.93 -9.84
C PRO A 90 5.30 10.39 -8.39
N VAL A 91 6.15 10.94 -7.55
CA VAL A 91 6.27 10.57 -6.13
C VAL A 91 5.00 10.96 -5.35
N TYR A 92 4.46 12.16 -5.58
CA TYR A 92 3.15 12.55 -5.03
C TYR A 92 2.07 11.56 -5.42
N TRP A 93 2.03 11.19 -6.70
CA TRP A 93 1.03 10.26 -7.20
C TRP A 93 1.11 8.89 -6.52
N ILE A 94 2.32 8.38 -6.23
CA ILE A 94 2.49 7.13 -5.48
C ILE A 94 1.81 7.23 -4.10
N GLY A 95 2.11 8.25 -3.31
CA GLY A 95 1.51 8.40 -1.98
C GLY A 95 -0.01 8.55 -2.03
N TRP A 96 -0.51 9.31 -3.02
CA TRP A 96 -1.93 9.48 -3.28
C TRP A 96 -2.60 8.15 -3.65
N MET A 97 -2.05 7.40 -4.58
CA MET A 97 -2.55 6.12 -5.06
C MET A 97 -2.50 5.04 -3.98
N LEU A 98 -1.41 4.94 -3.22
CA LEU A 98 -1.29 4.01 -2.09
C LEU A 98 -2.39 4.23 -1.05
N THR A 99 -2.72 5.49 -0.74
CA THR A 99 -3.79 5.82 0.20
C THR A 99 -5.16 5.43 -0.34
N HIS A 100 -5.42 5.66 -1.62
CA HIS A 100 -6.64 5.22 -2.29
C HIS A 100 -6.79 3.70 -2.27
N TYR A 101 -5.72 2.98 -2.58
CA TYR A 101 -5.74 1.52 -2.59
C TYR A 101 -5.87 0.93 -1.17
N GLN A 102 -5.17 1.52 -0.18
CA GLN A 102 -5.32 1.15 1.23
C GLN A 102 -6.78 1.27 1.67
N TRP A 103 -7.39 2.44 1.40
CA TRP A 103 -8.78 2.71 1.75
C TRP A 103 -9.76 1.74 1.07
N HIS A 104 -9.57 1.47 -0.22
CA HIS A 104 -10.42 0.58 -1.02
C HIS A 104 -10.30 -0.89 -0.60
N SER A 105 -9.07 -1.37 -0.42
CA SER A 105 -8.81 -2.79 -0.17
C SER A 105 -8.87 -3.18 1.31
N GLY A 106 -8.73 -2.22 2.22
CA GLY A 106 -8.56 -2.46 3.66
C GLY A 106 -7.23 -3.13 4.03
N ARG A 107 -6.28 -3.23 3.08
CA ARG A 107 -4.93 -3.75 3.34
C ARG A 107 -4.11 -2.69 4.10
N THR A 108 -3.13 -3.13 4.90
CA THR A 108 -2.21 -2.19 5.56
C THR A 108 -1.20 -1.63 4.57
N PHE A 109 -0.73 -0.40 4.79
CA PHE A 109 0.37 0.18 4.00
C PHE A 109 1.59 -0.74 4.01
N LYS A 110 1.91 -1.33 5.17
CA LYS A 110 2.99 -2.31 5.28
C LYS A 110 2.81 -3.46 4.30
N SER A 111 1.64 -4.08 4.26
CA SER A 111 1.36 -5.20 3.35
C SER A 111 1.48 -4.79 1.88
N ILE A 112 1.05 -3.58 1.53
CA ILE A 112 1.12 -3.08 0.15
C ILE A 112 2.57 -2.86 -0.26
N ILE A 113 3.36 -2.17 0.56
CA ILE A 113 4.76 -1.82 0.28
C ILE A 113 5.67 -3.07 0.29
N ASP A 114 5.42 -4.03 1.18
CA ASP A 114 6.12 -5.31 1.19
C ASP A 114 5.83 -6.15 -0.07
N THR A 115 4.67 -5.96 -0.71
CA THR A 115 4.26 -6.72 -1.90
C THR A 115 4.70 -6.05 -3.19
N VAL A 116 4.67 -4.72 -3.25
CA VAL A 116 5.02 -3.91 -4.44
C VAL A 116 6.09 -2.90 -4.03
N PRO A 117 7.37 -3.15 -4.35
CA PRO A 117 8.48 -2.26 -4.03
C PRO A 117 8.33 -0.86 -4.63
N TYR A 118 8.99 0.13 -4.04
CA TYR A 118 8.92 1.53 -4.45
C TYR A 118 9.22 1.74 -5.94
N ASP A 119 10.24 1.07 -6.49
CA ASP A 119 10.62 1.20 -7.90
C ASP A 119 9.53 0.67 -8.84
N GLU A 120 8.83 -0.41 -8.46
CA GLU A 120 7.67 -0.91 -9.22
C GLU A 120 6.51 0.10 -9.16
N LEU A 121 6.23 0.67 -7.98
CA LEU A 121 5.21 1.72 -7.84
C LEU A 121 5.54 2.95 -8.70
N LEU A 122 6.81 3.35 -8.75
CA LEU A 122 7.26 4.46 -9.58
C LEU A 122 7.08 4.16 -11.08
N GLY A 123 7.35 2.92 -11.48
CA GLY A 123 7.14 2.45 -12.86
C GLY A 123 5.67 2.49 -13.31
N LEU A 124 4.72 2.35 -12.39
CA LEU A 124 3.29 2.41 -12.71
C LEU A 124 2.82 3.82 -13.10
N TYR A 125 3.51 4.87 -12.67
CA TYR A 125 3.12 6.26 -12.95
C TYR A 125 2.93 6.50 -14.44
N GLY A 126 3.89 6.08 -15.27
CA GLY A 126 3.87 6.35 -16.73
C GLY A 126 2.62 5.84 -17.45
N THR A 127 1.96 4.81 -16.90
CA THR A 127 0.80 4.17 -17.53
C THR A 127 -0.51 4.43 -16.80
N LEU A 128 -0.48 4.74 -15.51
CA LEU A 128 -1.69 4.79 -14.69
C LEU A 128 -2.06 6.18 -14.17
N HIS A 129 -1.17 7.18 -14.26
CA HIS A 129 -1.45 8.50 -13.68
C HIS A 129 -2.59 9.27 -14.39
N GLU A 130 -2.85 8.97 -15.65
CA GLU A 130 -3.97 9.52 -16.43
C GLU A 130 -5.18 8.58 -16.51
N ALA A 131 -5.02 7.34 -16.05
CA ALA A 131 -6.09 6.35 -16.06
C ALA A 131 -7.03 6.52 -14.86
N ASP A 132 -8.20 5.88 -14.93
CA ASP A 132 -9.08 5.77 -13.78
C ASP A 132 -8.35 5.05 -12.62
N ILE A 133 -8.56 5.54 -11.40
CA ILE A 133 -7.90 4.98 -10.21
C ILE A 133 -8.19 3.48 -10.02
N GLU A 134 -9.33 3.01 -10.50
CA GLU A 134 -9.72 1.60 -10.46
C GLU A 134 -8.74 0.71 -11.21
N LYS A 135 -8.09 1.21 -12.28
CA LYS A 135 -7.02 0.49 -12.98
C LYS A 135 -5.79 0.26 -12.10
N SER A 136 -5.47 1.21 -11.23
CA SER A 136 -4.40 1.04 -10.24
C SER A 136 -4.77 -0.06 -9.24
N TYR A 137 -6.03 -0.16 -8.83
CA TYR A 137 -6.49 -1.23 -7.94
C TYR A 137 -6.35 -2.60 -8.59
N GLU A 138 -6.77 -2.77 -9.87
CA GLU A 138 -6.62 -4.01 -10.61
C GLU A 138 -5.15 -4.46 -10.71
N VAL A 139 -4.24 -3.52 -10.99
CA VAL A 139 -2.80 -3.81 -11.11
C VAL A 139 -2.21 -4.22 -9.77
N LEU A 140 -2.52 -3.50 -8.69
CA LEU A 140 -2.03 -3.84 -7.35
C LEU A 140 -2.61 -5.18 -6.87
N ASP A 141 -3.89 -5.45 -7.09
CA ASP A 141 -4.50 -6.75 -6.76
C ASP A 141 -3.78 -7.91 -7.49
N ALA A 142 -3.39 -7.73 -8.76
CA ALA A 142 -2.63 -8.74 -9.50
C ALA A 142 -1.24 -9.05 -8.88
N HIS A 143 -0.58 -8.07 -8.24
CA HIS A 143 0.67 -8.31 -7.49
C HIS A 143 0.43 -9.19 -6.26
N PHE A 144 -0.66 -8.94 -5.53
CA PHE A 144 -1.05 -9.78 -4.39
C PHE A 144 -1.40 -11.20 -4.82
N GLU A 145 -2.12 -11.36 -5.92
CA GLU A 145 -2.45 -12.68 -6.48
C GLU A 145 -1.19 -13.48 -6.86
N LYS A 146 -0.22 -12.85 -7.50
CA LYS A 146 1.07 -13.46 -7.82
C LYS A 146 1.85 -13.85 -6.55
N SER A 147 1.81 -13.03 -5.52
CA SER A 147 2.47 -13.31 -4.23
C SER A 147 1.82 -14.49 -3.50
N GLU A 148 0.48 -14.54 -3.46
CA GLU A 148 -0.28 -15.64 -2.87
C GLU A 148 -0.02 -16.98 -3.60
N SER A 149 0.05 -16.96 -4.93
CA SER A 149 0.43 -18.12 -5.75
C SER A 149 1.87 -18.59 -5.46
N LYS A 150 2.81 -17.64 -5.23
CA LYS A 150 4.20 -17.93 -4.86
C LYS A 150 4.28 -18.64 -3.50
N LEU A 151 3.50 -18.22 -2.51
CA LEU A 151 3.47 -18.87 -1.19
C LEU A 151 3.09 -20.34 -1.30
N LYS A 152 2.02 -20.65 -2.03
CA LYS A 152 1.58 -22.04 -2.26
C LYS A 152 2.62 -22.86 -3.03
N THR A 153 3.24 -22.25 -4.02
CA THR A 153 4.29 -22.89 -4.82
C THR A 153 5.53 -23.14 -3.96
N ALA A 154 5.97 -22.14 -3.18
CA ALA A 154 7.11 -22.29 -2.26
C ALA A 154 6.85 -23.35 -1.19
N ARG A 155 5.67 -23.35 -0.57
CA ARG A 155 5.29 -24.39 0.41
C ARG A 155 5.37 -25.80 -0.19
N LYS A 156 4.79 -25.99 -1.38
CA LYS A 156 4.84 -27.29 -2.06
C LYS A 156 6.25 -27.71 -2.45
N HIS A 157 7.09 -26.74 -2.86
CA HIS A 157 8.48 -26.99 -3.19
C HIS A 157 9.29 -27.44 -1.96
N CYS A 158 8.95 -26.90 -0.77
CA CYS A 158 9.52 -27.33 0.50
C CYS A 158 8.91 -28.65 1.04
N GLY A 159 7.95 -29.25 0.35
CA GLY A 159 7.26 -30.48 0.78
C GLY A 159 6.33 -30.30 1.98
N LEU A 160 6.04 -29.05 2.38
CA LEU A 160 5.25 -28.77 3.58
C LEU A 160 3.74 -28.87 3.31
N THR A 161 3.00 -29.40 4.30
CA THR A 161 1.55 -29.23 4.41
C THR A 161 1.19 -27.82 4.88
N GLN A 162 -0.08 -27.45 4.78
CA GLN A 162 -0.55 -26.16 5.32
C GLN A 162 -0.44 -26.11 6.85
N GLU A 163 -0.65 -27.24 7.50
CA GLU A 163 -0.52 -27.42 8.95
C GLU A 163 0.94 -27.25 9.40
N GLU A 164 1.89 -27.86 8.71
CA GLU A 164 3.32 -27.74 9.00
C GLU A 164 3.80 -26.31 8.80
N LEU A 165 3.40 -25.66 7.69
CA LEU A 165 3.71 -24.25 7.45
C LEU A 165 3.14 -23.34 8.56
N ALA A 166 1.93 -23.63 9.05
CA ALA A 166 1.33 -22.90 10.15
C ALA A 166 2.15 -23.05 11.44
N GLY A 167 2.60 -24.26 11.75
CA GLY A 167 3.43 -24.56 12.91
C GLY A 167 4.79 -23.87 12.87
N GLU A 168 5.45 -23.90 11.71
CA GLU A 168 6.79 -23.32 11.54
C GLU A 168 6.79 -21.80 11.45
N SER A 169 5.77 -21.20 10.81
CA SER A 169 5.69 -19.74 10.60
C SER A 169 5.02 -18.98 11.75
N GLY A 170 4.34 -19.66 12.66
CA GLY A 170 3.52 -19.04 13.70
C GLY A 170 2.23 -18.38 13.17
N VAL A 171 1.94 -18.52 11.88
CA VAL A 171 0.73 -17.99 11.24
C VAL A 171 -0.42 -18.99 11.38
N SER A 172 -1.64 -18.54 11.71
CA SER A 172 -2.76 -19.45 11.88
C SER A 172 -3.07 -20.25 10.61
N LEU A 173 -3.41 -21.53 10.76
CA LEU A 173 -3.80 -22.41 9.65
C LEU A 173 -4.95 -21.81 8.82
N ASN A 174 -5.91 -21.16 9.47
CA ASN A 174 -7.02 -20.49 8.80
C ASN A 174 -6.55 -19.34 7.91
N THR A 175 -5.54 -18.60 8.36
CA THR A 175 -4.90 -17.53 7.59
C THR A 175 -4.21 -18.10 6.36
N ILE A 176 -3.40 -19.13 6.50
CA ILE A 176 -2.72 -19.82 5.38
C ILE A 176 -3.74 -20.35 4.37
N ARG A 177 -4.78 -21.04 4.85
CA ARG A 177 -5.86 -21.54 4.00
C ARG A 177 -6.61 -20.43 3.27
N ALA A 178 -6.83 -19.28 3.92
CA ALA A 178 -7.49 -18.13 3.31
C ALA A 178 -6.63 -17.55 2.17
N TYR A 179 -5.33 -17.38 2.40
CA TYR A 179 -4.41 -16.90 1.37
C TYR A 179 -4.34 -17.85 0.16
N GLU A 180 -4.20 -19.15 0.38
CA GLU A 180 -4.12 -20.13 -0.70
C GLU A 180 -5.45 -20.40 -1.43
N ARG A 181 -6.61 -20.14 -0.79
CA ARG A 181 -7.95 -20.32 -1.38
C ARG A 181 -8.33 -19.18 -2.31
N LYS A 182 -8.00 -17.91 -1.98
CA LYS A 182 -8.26 -16.74 -2.83
C LYS A 182 -7.71 -16.94 -4.25
N SER A 183 -6.55 -17.57 -4.38
CA SER A 183 -5.93 -17.91 -5.67
C SER A 183 -6.77 -18.88 -6.54
N LYS A 184 -7.70 -19.66 -5.95
CA LYS A 184 -8.53 -20.63 -6.70
C LYS A 184 -9.79 -20.03 -7.33
N ASP A 185 -10.39 -19.06 -6.68
CA ASP A 185 -11.69 -18.52 -7.13
C ASP A 185 -11.50 -17.59 -8.35
N ILE A 186 -10.35 -16.96 -8.46
CA ILE A 186 -10.02 -16.04 -9.56
C ILE A 186 -9.73 -16.80 -10.85
N ASN A 187 -9.03 -17.94 -10.79
CA ASN A 187 -8.82 -18.80 -11.96
C ASN A 187 -10.13 -19.36 -12.54
N LYS A 188 -11.19 -19.52 -11.75
CA LYS A 188 -12.50 -19.94 -12.24
C LYS A 188 -13.23 -18.84 -13.02
N GLY A 189 -13.08 -17.59 -12.60
CA GLY A 189 -13.65 -16.43 -13.32
C GLY A 189 -13.00 -16.17 -14.67
N ALA A 190 -11.67 -16.30 -14.75
CA ALA A 190 -10.91 -16.10 -16.00
C ALA A 190 -11.17 -17.20 -17.03
N VAL A 191 -11.35 -18.46 -16.59
CA VAL A 191 -11.68 -19.58 -17.49
C VAL A 191 -13.11 -19.47 -18.01
N ALA A 192 -14.07 -19.02 -17.22
CA ALA A 192 -15.45 -18.83 -17.65
C ALA A 192 -15.62 -17.71 -18.71
N LEU A 193 -14.76 -16.69 -18.71
CA LEU A 193 -14.78 -15.61 -19.69
C LEU A 193 -14.16 -16.02 -21.04
N THR A 194 -13.29 -17.04 -21.06
CA THR A 194 -12.68 -17.55 -22.31
C THR A 194 -13.53 -18.61 -23.00
N GLU A 195 -14.43 -19.28 -22.31
CA GLU A 195 -15.34 -20.27 -22.90
C GLU A 195 -16.62 -19.67 -23.52
N ASN A 196 -16.99 -18.44 -23.15
CA ASN A 196 -18.16 -17.76 -23.74
C ASN A 196 -17.88 -16.95 -25.02
N ASN A 197 -16.66 -17.01 -25.56
CA ASN A 197 -16.25 -16.31 -26.79
C ASN A 197 -15.81 -17.28 -27.91
N ARG A 198 -16.43 -18.47 -27.97
CA ARG A 198 -16.31 -19.37 -29.11
C ARG A 198 -17.65 -19.71 -29.70
#